data_73b9e6b1b9af34b3f111377a2e113b09
#
_entry.id   73b9e6b1b9af34b3f111377a2e113b09
#
_cell.length_a   1.000
_cell.length_b   1.000
_cell.length_c   1.000
_cell.angle_alpha   90.00
_cell.angle_beta   90.00
_cell.angle_gamma   90.00
#
_symmetry.space_group_name_H-M   'P 1'
#
loop_
_entity.id
_entity.type
_entity.pdbx_description
1 polymer ?
#
loop_
_entity_poly.entity_id
_entity_poly.type
_entity_poly.pdbx_seq_one_letter_code
_entity_poly.pdbx_strand_id
1 'polypeptide(L)'
;MHPTKPSYDSLMQHTRRHFLGASALGLGALAMRGIVGDAQAATLPKGTHIPAKAKRVIYLFQAGGPSQLETLDPKPLLREKHTQPLPDSVRQGQRLTGMSGYQATLPLAGSFVDFKKYGQSGVEYSDLLSHVGEVADDICVIRSMHTEAINHDPAITFFCCGNQVAGRPSMGAWASYGLGSMNENLPAFIVLVSQDATKDQPLYSRLWGSGFLPSEHQG
;
A
#
# COMPACT_ATOMS: atom_id res chain seq x y z
N MET A 1 5.64 31.29 -53.84
CA MET A 1 4.86 30.44 -52.96
C MET A 1 5.14 30.83 -51.50
N HIS A 2 4.23 31.53 -50.85
CA HIS A 2 4.38 31.87 -49.43
C HIS A 2 3.95 30.65 -48.59
N PRO A 3 4.71 30.24 -47.60
CA PRO A 3 4.30 29.20 -46.69
C PRO A 3 3.08 29.69 -45.90
N THR A 4 1.97 28.97 -46.01
CA THR A 4 0.74 29.22 -45.23
C THR A 4 1.08 29.04 -43.74
N LYS A 5 0.83 30.08 -42.94
CA LYS A 5 0.95 30.00 -41.49
C LYS A 5 0.01 28.92 -40.97
N PRO A 6 0.47 28.01 -40.10
CA PRO A 6 -0.40 27.01 -39.50
C PRO A 6 -1.54 27.69 -38.75
N SER A 7 -2.77 27.14 -38.88
CA SER A 7 -3.94 27.68 -38.20
C SER A 7 -3.78 27.55 -36.69
N TYR A 8 -4.40 28.46 -35.92
CA TYR A 8 -4.36 28.47 -34.46
C TYR A 8 -4.83 27.10 -33.88
N ASP A 9 -5.79 26.45 -34.53
CA ASP A 9 -6.28 25.13 -34.15
C ASP A 9 -5.22 24.01 -34.30
N SER A 10 -4.35 24.11 -35.33
CA SER A 10 -3.26 23.15 -35.49
C SER A 10 -2.14 23.29 -34.44
N LEU A 11 -1.94 24.51 -33.90
CA LEU A 11 -1.00 24.77 -32.82
C LEU A 11 -1.53 24.32 -31.47
N MET A 12 -2.86 24.42 -31.24
CA MET A 12 -3.49 23.95 -30.01
C MET A 12 -3.50 22.43 -29.89
N GLN A 13 -3.48 21.69 -31.00
CA GLN A 13 -3.39 20.23 -30.99
C GLN A 13 -2.05 19.69 -30.46
N HIS A 14 -1.02 20.54 -30.41
CA HIS A 14 0.35 20.16 -29.98
C HIS A 14 0.75 20.75 -28.63
N THR A 15 -0.19 21.27 -27.83
CA THR A 15 0.14 21.75 -26.49
C THR A 15 0.43 20.61 -25.53
N ARG A 16 1.33 20.84 -24.53
CA ARG A 16 1.63 19.86 -23.47
C ARG A 16 0.37 19.34 -22.79
N ARG A 17 -0.65 20.17 -22.65
CA ARG A 17 -1.95 19.79 -22.06
C ARG A 17 -2.71 18.79 -22.94
N HIS A 18 -2.68 18.98 -24.26
CA HIS A 18 -3.30 18.08 -25.22
C HIS A 18 -2.53 16.76 -25.32
N PHE A 19 -1.20 16.83 -25.31
CA PHE A 19 -0.33 15.65 -25.26
C PHE A 19 -0.54 14.84 -23.98
N LEU A 20 -0.58 15.49 -22.81
CA LEU A 20 -0.85 14.82 -21.54
C LEU A 20 -2.29 14.30 -21.46
N GLY A 21 -3.27 15.03 -21.97
CA GLY A 21 -4.65 14.56 -22.03
C GLY A 21 -4.83 13.37 -22.98
N ALA A 22 -4.24 13.44 -24.17
CA ALA A 22 -4.29 12.35 -25.15
C ALA A 22 -3.45 11.12 -24.69
N SER A 23 -2.31 11.35 -24.02
CA SER A 23 -1.47 10.27 -23.49
C SER A 23 -2.08 9.60 -22.25
N ALA A 24 -2.74 10.38 -21.38
CA ALA A 24 -3.46 9.84 -20.21
C ALA A 24 -4.69 9.04 -20.66
N LEU A 25 -5.40 9.50 -21.70
CA LEU A 25 -6.49 8.74 -22.33
C LEU A 25 -5.96 7.57 -23.18
N GLY A 26 -4.82 7.71 -23.86
CA GLY A 26 -4.29 6.68 -24.75
C GLY A 26 -3.70 5.49 -23.98
N LEU A 27 -2.69 5.70 -23.14
CA LEU A 27 -2.03 4.63 -22.40
C LEU A 27 -2.88 4.13 -21.22
N GLY A 28 -3.53 5.03 -20.49
CA GLY A 28 -4.45 4.66 -19.42
C GLY A 28 -5.70 3.95 -19.96
N ALA A 29 -6.29 4.42 -21.07
CA ALA A 29 -7.43 3.77 -21.70
C ALA A 29 -7.05 2.46 -22.40
N LEU A 30 -5.84 2.32 -22.97
CA LEU A 30 -5.32 1.06 -23.49
C LEU A 30 -5.02 0.06 -22.39
N ALA A 31 -4.42 0.51 -21.27
CA ALA A 31 -4.23 -0.32 -20.09
C ALA A 31 -5.60 -0.70 -19.47
N MET A 32 -6.53 0.26 -19.36
CA MET A 32 -7.89 0.00 -18.89
C MET A 32 -8.69 -0.86 -19.85
N ARG A 33 -8.57 -0.70 -21.18
CA ARG A 33 -9.21 -1.59 -22.16
C ARG A 33 -8.68 -3.02 -22.10
N GLY A 34 -7.39 -3.18 -21.78
CA GLY A 34 -6.81 -4.50 -21.50
C GLY A 34 -7.34 -5.12 -20.18
N ILE A 35 -7.77 -4.27 -19.26
CA ILE A 35 -8.28 -4.65 -17.93
C ILE A 35 -9.82 -4.71 -17.93
N VAL A 36 -10.48 -3.79 -18.59
CA VAL A 36 -11.94 -3.62 -18.62
C VAL A 36 -12.43 -3.86 -20.05
N GLY A 37 -12.52 -5.10 -20.47
CA GLY A 37 -13.31 -5.40 -21.68
C GLY A 37 -14.75 -4.91 -21.49
N ASP A 38 -15.42 -4.50 -22.60
CA ASP A 38 -16.73 -3.87 -22.67
C ASP A 38 -17.59 -4.00 -21.41
N ALA A 39 -17.90 -2.87 -20.78
CA ALA A 39 -18.67 -2.77 -19.55
C ALA A 39 -20.12 -3.23 -19.73
N GLN A 40 -20.33 -4.51 -19.83
CA GLN A 40 -21.60 -5.17 -19.58
C GLN A 40 -21.38 -6.27 -18.57
N ALA A 41 -22.00 -6.09 -17.40
CA ALA A 41 -22.12 -7.05 -16.30
C ALA A 41 -20.81 -7.70 -15.85
N ALA A 42 -20.19 -7.18 -14.80
CA ALA A 42 -19.27 -7.87 -13.86
C ALA A 42 -18.48 -9.07 -14.41
N THR A 43 -18.03 -8.99 -15.66
CA THR A 43 -17.09 -9.96 -16.21
C THR A 43 -15.69 -9.51 -15.83
N LEU A 44 -15.00 -10.37 -15.12
CA LEU A 44 -13.60 -10.25 -14.72
C LEU A 44 -12.74 -9.71 -15.88
N PRO A 45 -11.73 -8.87 -15.60
CA PRO A 45 -10.87 -8.29 -16.62
C PRO A 45 -10.34 -9.36 -17.58
N LYS A 46 -10.69 -9.24 -18.87
CA LYS A 46 -10.08 -10.07 -19.91
C LYS A 46 -8.62 -9.61 -20.04
N GLY A 47 -7.68 -10.48 -19.71
CA GLY A 47 -6.25 -10.21 -19.92
C GLY A 47 -5.36 -10.27 -18.67
N THR A 48 -5.87 -10.75 -17.55
CA THR A 48 -5.00 -11.09 -16.41
C THR A 48 -4.20 -12.36 -16.74
N HIS A 49 -2.88 -12.33 -16.53
CA HIS A 49 -2.03 -13.51 -16.70
C HIS A 49 -2.43 -14.68 -15.79
N ILE A 50 -3.14 -14.36 -14.71
CA ILE A 50 -3.69 -15.32 -13.74
C ILE A 50 -5.21 -15.14 -13.70
N PRO A 51 -6.00 -16.21 -13.88
CA PRO A 51 -7.45 -16.13 -13.75
C PRO A 51 -7.86 -15.57 -12.38
N ALA A 52 -8.68 -14.53 -12.37
CA ALA A 52 -9.17 -13.95 -11.13
C ALA A 52 -10.12 -14.93 -10.42
N LYS A 53 -9.82 -15.25 -9.17
CA LYS A 53 -10.64 -16.15 -8.32
C LYS A 53 -11.34 -15.38 -7.20
N ALA A 54 -10.71 -14.32 -6.69
CA ALA A 54 -11.26 -13.51 -5.61
C ALA A 54 -12.39 -12.63 -6.11
N LYS A 55 -13.50 -12.64 -5.39
CA LYS A 55 -14.69 -11.81 -5.64
C LYS A 55 -14.83 -10.66 -4.63
N ARG A 56 -14.17 -10.77 -3.50
CA ARG A 56 -14.22 -9.81 -2.39
C ARG A 56 -12.83 -9.66 -1.79
N VAL A 57 -12.52 -8.46 -1.30
CA VAL A 57 -11.28 -8.16 -0.59
C VAL A 57 -11.66 -7.68 0.81
N ILE A 58 -11.05 -8.27 1.82
CA ILE A 58 -11.09 -7.78 3.19
C ILE A 58 -9.69 -7.31 3.53
N TYR A 59 -9.55 -6.03 3.85
CA TYR A 59 -8.28 -5.41 4.17
C TYR A 59 -8.20 -5.16 5.67
N LEU A 60 -7.46 -5.99 6.38
CA LEU A 60 -7.26 -5.87 7.83
C LEU A 60 -6.00 -5.05 8.11
N PHE A 61 -6.19 -3.76 8.32
CA PHE A 61 -5.10 -2.84 8.57
C PHE A 61 -4.85 -2.66 10.08
N GLN A 62 -3.62 -2.92 10.49
CA GLN A 62 -3.16 -2.62 11.84
C GLN A 62 -2.39 -1.31 11.84
N ALA A 63 -2.95 -0.27 12.45
CA ALA A 63 -2.28 0.99 12.69
C ALA A 63 -1.17 0.85 13.75
N GLY A 64 -0.27 1.83 13.81
CA GLY A 64 0.75 1.88 14.85
C GLY A 64 2.10 1.26 14.49
N GLY A 65 2.21 0.63 13.32
CA GLY A 65 3.47 0.07 12.84
C GLY A 65 4.03 -1.03 13.75
N PRO A 66 3.28 -2.13 13.98
CA PRO A 66 3.79 -3.24 14.79
C PRO A 66 5.13 -3.75 14.24
N SER A 67 6.07 -4.03 15.14
CA SER A 67 7.42 -4.44 14.76
C SER A 67 7.39 -5.80 14.05
N GLN A 68 7.84 -5.82 12.80
CA GLN A 68 7.99 -7.10 12.08
C GLN A 68 9.01 -8.03 12.76
N LEU A 69 9.99 -7.47 13.46
CA LEU A 69 11.02 -8.22 14.17
C LEU A 69 10.46 -8.97 15.39
N GLU A 70 9.31 -8.50 15.90
CA GLU A 70 8.62 -9.12 17.04
C GLU A 70 7.42 -9.97 16.58
N THR A 71 7.12 -10.02 15.28
CA THR A 71 5.90 -10.69 14.79
C THR A 71 6.18 -11.77 13.74
N LEU A 72 6.81 -11.40 12.62
CA LEU A 72 6.86 -12.25 11.42
C LEU A 72 8.27 -12.46 10.87
N ASP A 73 9.26 -11.71 11.31
CA ASP A 73 10.61 -11.69 10.72
C ASP A 73 11.71 -11.86 11.78
N PRO A 74 11.91 -13.07 12.31
CA PRO A 74 12.91 -13.34 13.33
C PRO A 74 14.32 -13.01 12.82
N LYS A 75 15.10 -12.35 13.66
CA LYS A 75 16.50 -12.02 13.40
C LYS A 75 17.37 -12.54 14.56
N PRO A 76 17.76 -13.82 14.57
CA PRO A 76 18.54 -14.42 15.66
C PRO A 76 19.82 -13.64 15.98
N LEU A 77 20.50 -13.12 14.96
CA LEU A 77 21.71 -12.33 15.13
C LEU A 77 21.48 -11.03 15.92
N LEU A 78 20.31 -10.39 15.81
CA LEU A 78 19.97 -9.22 16.63
C LEU A 78 19.79 -9.60 18.10
N ARG A 79 19.26 -10.79 18.38
CA ARG A 79 19.10 -11.30 19.74
C ARG A 79 20.46 -11.60 20.36
N GLU A 80 21.37 -12.21 19.61
CA GLU A 80 22.75 -12.49 20.03
C GLU A 80 23.52 -11.20 20.31
N LYS A 81 23.34 -10.17 19.49
CA LYS A 81 24.04 -8.88 19.60
C LYS A 81 23.24 -7.82 20.35
N HIS A 82 22.23 -8.21 21.11
CA HIS A 82 21.43 -7.26 21.90
C HIS A 82 22.34 -6.38 22.78
N THR A 83 22.06 -5.08 22.81
CA THR A 83 22.82 -4.01 23.49
C THR A 83 24.18 -3.66 22.89
N GLN A 84 24.72 -4.42 21.95
CA GLN A 84 25.95 -4.03 21.27
C GLN A 84 25.70 -2.79 20.38
N PRO A 85 26.71 -1.92 20.20
CA PRO A 85 26.58 -0.76 19.35
C PRO A 85 26.33 -1.16 17.88
N LEU A 86 25.50 -0.40 17.19
CA LEU A 86 25.28 -0.58 15.75
C LEU A 86 26.61 -0.42 15.00
N PRO A 87 27.05 -1.40 14.19
CA PRO A 87 28.28 -1.30 13.41
C PRO A 87 28.24 -0.13 12.43
N ASP A 88 29.36 0.58 12.26
CA ASP A 88 29.47 1.69 11.32
C ASP A 88 29.18 1.26 9.87
N SER A 89 29.53 0.03 9.52
CA SER A 89 29.23 -0.56 8.20
C SER A 89 27.72 -0.66 7.89
N VAL A 90 26.89 -0.75 8.93
CA VAL A 90 25.41 -0.77 8.79
C VAL A 90 24.86 0.66 8.85
N ARG A 91 25.49 1.53 9.65
CA ARG A 91 25.05 2.91 9.85
C ARG A 91 25.31 3.81 8.63
N GLN A 92 26.29 3.51 7.81
CA GLN A 92 26.75 4.36 6.70
C GLN A 92 25.58 4.81 5.79
N GLY A 93 25.40 6.14 5.69
CA GLY A 93 24.41 6.76 4.81
C GLY A 93 22.97 6.72 5.31
N GLN A 94 22.69 6.11 6.47
CA GLN A 94 21.34 6.10 7.01
C GLN A 94 20.99 7.42 7.70
N ARG A 95 19.86 7.99 7.31
CA ARG A 95 19.27 9.16 7.96
C ARG A 95 18.70 8.74 9.32
N LEU A 96 19.22 9.33 10.39
CA LEU A 96 18.65 9.15 11.72
C LEU A 96 17.36 9.95 11.86
N THR A 97 16.41 9.42 12.62
CA THR A 97 15.20 10.15 13.01
C THR A 97 15.53 11.20 14.08
N GLY A 98 14.67 12.19 14.28
CA GLY A 98 14.83 13.17 15.36
C GLY A 98 14.92 12.52 16.74
N MET A 99 14.29 11.36 16.94
CA MET A 99 14.34 10.64 18.22
C MET A 99 15.67 9.93 18.49
N SER A 100 16.36 9.48 17.44
CA SER A 100 17.64 8.75 17.58
C SER A 100 18.87 9.62 17.30
N GLY A 101 18.67 10.79 16.66
CA GLY A 101 19.77 11.69 16.27
C GLY A 101 20.60 12.26 17.43
N TYR A 102 20.01 12.32 18.62
CA TYR A 102 20.66 12.84 19.84
C TYR A 102 21.22 11.74 20.74
N GLN A 103 21.07 10.47 20.38
CA GLN A 103 21.63 9.36 21.17
C GLN A 103 23.14 9.28 20.95
N ALA A 104 23.89 9.18 22.04
CA ALA A 104 25.35 9.02 21.98
C ALA A 104 25.79 7.70 21.35
N THR A 105 24.96 6.65 21.50
CA THR A 105 25.16 5.33 20.92
C THR A 105 23.83 4.82 20.37
N LEU A 106 23.89 3.96 19.37
CA LEU A 106 22.73 3.27 18.79
C LEU A 106 22.86 1.77 19.11
N PRO A 107 22.35 1.31 20.26
CA PRO A 107 22.44 -0.10 20.62
C PRO A 107 21.47 -0.92 19.77
N LEU A 108 21.89 -2.13 19.40
CA LEU A 108 21.05 -3.10 18.73
C LEU A 108 19.98 -3.62 19.70
N ALA A 109 18.75 -3.71 19.21
CA ALA A 109 17.63 -4.28 19.93
C ALA A 109 17.33 -5.69 19.38
N GLY A 110 17.56 -6.72 20.21
CA GLY A 110 17.12 -8.07 19.91
C GLY A 110 15.67 -8.28 20.29
N SER A 111 15.00 -9.20 19.62
CA SER A 111 13.63 -9.58 19.94
C SER A 111 13.53 -10.15 21.36
N PHE A 112 12.46 -9.77 22.05
CA PHE A 112 12.12 -10.27 23.39
C PHE A 112 11.09 -11.41 23.37
N VAL A 113 10.58 -11.78 22.18
CA VAL A 113 9.60 -12.86 22.00
C VAL A 113 10.24 -14.09 21.38
N ASP A 114 9.63 -15.24 21.62
CA ASP A 114 10.05 -16.49 20.98
C ASP A 114 9.28 -16.74 19.69
N PHE A 115 9.94 -17.43 18.78
CA PHE A 115 9.38 -17.82 17.48
C PHE A 115 9.24 -19.31 17.38
N LYS A 116 8.16 -19.76 16.76
CA LYS A 116 7.88 -21.16 16.48
C LYS A 116 7.53 -21.36 15.01
N LYS A 117 7.85 -22.55 14.50
CA LYS A 117 7.45 -22.97 13.15
C LYS A 117 6.02 -23.47 13.17
N TYR A 118 5.23 -23.01 12.19
CA TYR A 118 3.83 -23.41 12.03
C TYR A 118 3.59 -23.97 10.62
N GLY A 119 2.56 -24.81 10.52
CA GLY A 119 2.11 -25.40 9.28
C GLY A 119 3.13 -26.36 8.64
N GLN A 120 2.79 -26.86 7.47
CA GLN A 120 3.66 -27.73 6.66
C GLN A 120 4.79 -26.93 6.01
N SER A 121 4.54 -25.65 5.71
CA SER A 121 5.52 -24.72 5.14
C SER A 121 6.63 -24.35 6.12
N GLY A 122 6.44 -24.54 7.42
CA GLY A 122 7.40 -24.23 8.48
C GLY A 122 7.70 -22.74 8.62
N VAL A 123 6.74 -21.87 8.29
CA VAL A 123 6.87 -20.43 8.47
C VAL A 123 6.93 -20.10 9.97
N GLU A 124 7.85 -19.21 10.35
CA GLU A 124 8.02 -18.81 11.72
C GLU A 124 7.12 -17.61 12.06
N TYR A 125 6.36 -17.75 13.14
CA TYR A 125 5.58 -16.70 13.78
C TYR A 125 6.01 -16.57 15.23
N SER A 126 5.94 -15.37 15.78
CA SER A 126 6.16 -15.16 17.19
C SER A 126 4.99 -15.66 18.03
N ASP A 127 5.23 -15.86 19.32
CA ASP A 127 4.18 -16.22 20.28
C ASP A 127 3.06 -15.17 20.39
N LEU A 128 3.33 -13.92 19.99
CA LEU A 128 2.31 -12.86 19.89
C LEU A 128 1.26 -13.14 18.79
N LEU A 129 1.63 -13.90 17.77
CA LEU A 129 0.77 -14.24 16.62
C LEU A 129 0.46 -15.75 16.56
N SER A 130 0.40 -16.42 17.69
CA SER A 130 0.17 -17.88 17.75
C SER A 130 -1.10 -18.31 16.98
N HIS A 131 -2.21 -17.58 17.13
CA HIS A 131 -3.46 -17.88 16.41
C HIS A 131 -3.37 -17.63 14.90
N VAL A 132 -2.56 -16.66 14.47
CA VAL A 132 -2.28 -16.46 13.03
C VAL A 132 -1.42 -17.62 12.51
N GLY A 133 -0.52 -18.12 13.34
CA GLY A 133 0.30 -19.29 13.03
C GLY A 133 -0.53 -20.55 12.78
N GLU A 134 -1.68 -20.72 13.42
CA GLU A 134 -2.56 -21.89 13.23
C GLU A 134 -3.09 -22.00 11.78
N VAL A 135 -3.16 -20.89 11.05
CA VAL A 135 -3.59 -20.81 9.64
C VAL A 135 -2.42 -20.49 8.70
N ALA A 136 -1.18 -20.78 9.11
CA ALA A 136 0.03 -20.43 8.39
C ALA A 136 0.10 -20.95 6.94
N ASP A 137 -0.45 -22.12 6.68
CA ASP A 137 -0.45 -22.72 5.34
C ASP A 137 -1.41 -22.05 4.36
N ASP A 138 -2.38 -21.27 4.87
CA ASP A 138 -3.31 -20.47 4.08
C ASP A 138 -2.85 -19.02 3.86
N ILE A 139 -1.72 -18.62 4.47
CA ILE A 139 -1.22 -17.24 4.47
C ILE A 139 0.10 -17.14 3.71
N CYS A 140 0.21 -16.13 2.85
CA CYS A 140 1.47 -15.74 2.23
C CYS A 140 2.09 -14.56 3.00
N VAL A 141 3.25 -14.80 3.64
CA VAL A 141 4.00 -13.76 4.36
C VAL A 141 5.04 -13.12 3.45
N ILE A 142 4.91 -11.83 3.18
CA ILE A 142 5.84 -11.07 2.35
C ILE A 142 6.77 -10.25 3.25
N ARG A 143 7.99 -10.74 3.50
CA ARG A 143 9.00 -10.09 4.36
C ARG A 143 9.83 -9.02 3.67
N SER A 144 9.74 -8.91 2.34
CA SER A 144 10.51 -7.97 1.53
C SER A 144 9.86 -6.60 1.32
N MET A 145 8.72 -6.34 1.96
CA MET A 145 8.05 -5.04 1.89
C MET A 145 8.89 -3.98 2.60
N HIS A 146 9.02 -2.81 1.96
CA HIS A 146 9.78 -1.71 2.52
C HIS A 146 9.18 -0.37 2.11
N THR A 147 9.46 0.67 2.88
CA THR A 147 9.09 2.06 2.59
C THR A 147 10.17 3.02 3.05
N GLU A 148 10.30 4.15 2.38
CA GLU A 148 11.15 5.26 2.79
C GLU A 148 10.47 6.20 3.80
N ALA A 149 9.19 5.97 4.11
CA ALA A 149 8.45 6.78 5.07
C ALA A 149 8.97 6.54 6.48
N ILE A 150 9.44 7.59 7.14
CA ILE A 150 10.04 7.53 8.48
C ILE A 150 8.97 7.58 9.58
N ASN A 151 7.87 8.32 9.35
CA ASN A 151 6.81 8.55 10.32
C ASN A 151 5.54 7.78 9.99
N HIS A 152 4.72 7.52 11.00
CA HIS A 152 3.44 6.81 10.86
C HIS A 152 2.52 7.44 9.81
N ASP A 153 2.30 8.75 9.85
CA ASP A 153 1.35 9.43 8.98
C ASP A 153 1.67 9.29 7.48
N PRO A 154 2.87 9.63 6.97
CA PRO A 154 3.21 9.39 5.57
C PRO A 154 3.28 7.90 5.23
N ALA A 155 3.69 7.03 6.16
CA ALA A 155 3.75 5.59 5.92
C ALA A 155 2.36 4.97 5.75
N ILE A 156 1.41 5.32 6.62
CA ILE A 156 0.03 4.86 6.54
C ILE A 156 -0.64 5.41 5.27
N THR A 157 -0.42 6.68 4.95
CA THR A 157 -0.94 7.30 3.72
C THR A 157 -0.39 6.58 2.49
N PHE A 158 0.90 6.27 2.46
CA PHE A 158 1.51 5.49 1.38
C PHE A 158 0.87 4.10 1.27
N PHE A 159 0.69 3.41 2.39
CA PHE A 159 0.15 2.05 2.42
C PHE A 159 -1.32 1.99 1.96
N CYS A 160 -2.14 2.97 2.32
CA CYS A 160 -3.55 3.02 1.96
C CYS A 160 -3.82 3.63 0.58
N CYS A 161 -2.99 4.59 0.13
CA CYS A 161 -3.25 5.42 -1.05
C CYS A 161 -2.14 5.37 -2.12
N GLY A 162 -1.08 4.58 -1.89
CA GLY A 162 0.04 4.44 -2.84
C GLY A 162 0.95 5.66 -2.96
N ASN A 163 0.82 6.64 -2.07
CA ASN A 163 1.66 7.83 -2.02
C ASN A 163 1.74 8.41 -0.61
N GLN A 164 2.88 8.96 -0.22
CA GLN A 164 3.06 9.61 1.09
C GLN A 164 2.30 10.92 1.23
N VAL A 165 1.99 11.57 0.10
CA VAL A 165 1.24 12.84 0.07
C VAL A 165 -0.24 12.54 -0.08
N ALA A 166 -1.05 13.15 0.79
CA ALA A 166 -2.50 13.03 0.78
C ALA A 166 -3.13 13.57 -0.53
N GLY A 167 -4.37 13.14 -0.82
CA GLY A 167 -5.16 13.60 -1.98
C GLY A 167 -5.24 12.58 -3.12
N ARG A 168 -4.58 11.43 -2.98
CA ARG A 168 -4.76 10.31 -3.92
C ARG A 168 -5.89 9.39 -3.46
N PRO A 169 -6.57 8.71 -4.42
CA PRO A 169 -7.58 7.72 -4.07
C PRO A 169 -6.99 6.58 -3.27
N SER A 170 -7.75 6.08 -2.32
CA SER A 170 -7.41 4.89 -1.57
C SER A 170 -7.48 3.63 -2.44
N MET A 171 -6.87 2.55 -1.97
CA MET A 171 -6.91 1.26 -2.64
C MET A 171 -8.37 0.78 -2.86
N GLY A 172 -9.26 0.97 -1.87
CA GLY A 172 -10.66 0.62 -2.00
C GLY A 172 -11.41 1.51 -3.00
N ALA A 173 -11.08 2.81 -3.04
CA ALA A 173 -11.64 3.73 -4.04
C ALA A 173 -11.23 3.32 -5.47
N TRP A 174 -9.97 2.94 -5.68
CA TRP A 174 -9.51 2.41 -6.95
C TRP A 174 -10.19 1.10 -7.33
N ALA A 175 -10.39 0.19 -6.37
CA ALA A 175 -11.09 -1.06 -6.61
C ALA A 175 -12.55 -0.81 -6.99
N SER A 176 -13.25 0.08 -6.28
CA SER A 176 -14.61 0.49 -6.59
C SER A 176 -14.73 1.13 -7.97
N TYR A 177 -13.82 2.06 -8.30
CA TYR A 177 -13.80 2.74 -9.59
C TYR A 177 -13.50 1.81 -10.75
N GLY A 178 -12.50 0.93 -10.61
CA GLY A 178 -12.03 0.07 -11.70
C GLY A 178 -12.85 -1.19 -11.92
N LEU A 179 -13.43 -1.75 -10.85
CA LEU A 179 -14.14 -3.04 -10.89
C LEU A 179 -15.66 -2.89 -10.71
N GLY A 180 -16.11 -1.74 -10.25
CA GLY A 180 -17.52 -1.50 -9.95
C GLY A 180 -18.01 -2.25 -8.72
N SER A 181 -19.33 -2.39 -8.62
CA SER A 181 -20.02 -3.13 -7.55
C SER A 181 -20.80 -4.30 -8.13
N MET A 182 -20.82 -5.42 -7.39
CA MET A 182 -21.72 -6.54 -7.68
C MET A 182 -23.14 -6.32 -7.12
N ASN A 183 -23.34 -5.27 -6.34
CA ASN A 183 -24.62 -4.89 -5.76
C ASN A 183 -25.04 -3.53 -6.28
N GLU A 184 -26.33 -3.39 -6.58
CA GLU A 184 -26.92 -2.12 -7.00
C GLU A 184 -27.33 -1.23 -5.81
N ASN A 185 -27.58 -1.84 -4.64
CA ASN A 185 -28.16 -1.16 -3.48
C ASN A 185 -27.23 -1.07 -2.26
N LEU A 186 -25.98 -1.56 -2.37
CA LEU A 186 -25.00 -1.51 -1.29
C LEU A 186 -23.68 -0.88 -1.79
N PRO A 187 -22.97 -0.14 -0.92
CA PRO A 187 -21.66 0.40 -1.28
C PRO A 187 -20.69 -0.71 -1.69
N ALA A 188 -19.88 -0.44 -2.71
CA ALA A 188 -18.82 -1.34 -3.16
C ALA A 188 -17.63 -1.35 -2.19
N PHE A 189 -17.40 -0.23 -1.51
CA PHE A 189 -16.31 -0.02 -0.57
C PHE A 189 -16.86 0.42 0.78
N ILE A 190 -16.53 -0.32 1.82
CA ILE A 190 -16.99 -0.06 3.20
C ILE A 190 -15.77 -0.05 4.11
N VAL A 191 -15.68 0.94 4.98
CA VAL A 191 -14.62 1.07 5.98
C VAL A 191 -15.20 0.94 7.38
N LEU A 192 -14.65 0.01 8.14
CA LEU A 192 -14.94 -0.18 9.54
C LEU A 192 -13.74 0.30 10.36
N VAL A 193 -13.94 1.31 11.17
CA VAL A 193 -12.89 1.85 12.04
C VAL A 193 -13.15 1.40 13.46
N SER A 194 -12.24 0.62 14.04
CA SER A 194 -12.26 0.36 15.49
C SER A 194 -11.75 1.62 16.20
N GLN A 195 -12.53 2.14 17.12
CA GLN A 195 -12.06 3.25 17.95
C GLN A 195 -11.30 2.67 19.15
N ASP A 196 -10.04 3.06 19.26
CA ASP A 196 -9.28 2.88 20.48
C ASP A 196 -9.41 4.14 21.35
N ALA A 197 -9.40 3.95 22.66
CA ALA A 197 -9.47 5.02 23.66
C ALA A 197 -8.26 5.98 23.58
N THR A 198 -7.14 5.55 23.04
CA THR A 198 -5.87 6.30 23.04
C THR A 198 -5.76 7.35 21.94
N LYS A 199 -6.52 7.26 20.87
CA LYS A 199 -6.54 8.21 19.73
C LYS A 199 -5.17 8.59 19.12
N ASP A 200 -4.13 7.82 19.42
CA ASP A 200 -2.73 8.19 19.11
C ASP A 200 -2.31 7.87 17.68
N GLN A 201 -3.15 7.17 16.92
CA GLN A 201 -2.82 6.78 15.55
C GLN A 201 -3.43 7.74 14.52
N PRO A 202 -2.68 8.10 13.47
CA PRO A 202 -3.14 9.03 12.44
C PRO A 202 -4.15 8.37 11.48
N LEU A 203 -5.31 7.96 12.01
CA LEU A 203 -6.41 7.42 11.23
C LEU A 203 -7.35 8.56 10.82
N TYR A 204 -7.23 9.00 9.56
CA TYR A 204 -8.01 10.09 9.00
C TYR A 204 -8.82 9.62 7.81
N SER A 205 -9.97 10.26 7.56
CA SER A 205 -10.86 9.94 6.44
C SER A 205 -10.18 9.97 5.06
N ARG A 206 -9.08 10.71 4.91
CA ARG A 206 -8.28 10.71 3.67
C ARG A 206 -7.70 9.33 3.31
N LEU A 207 -7.55 8.42 4.28
CA LEU A 207 -6.98 7.08 4.06
C LEU A 207 -7.93 6.15 3.30
N TRP A 208 -9.23 6.49 3.27
CA TRP A 208 -10.27 5.77 2.52
C TRP A 208 -11.07 6.68 1.60
N GLY A 209 -10.57 7.91 1.38
CA GLY A 209 -11.19 8.87 0.50
C GLY A 209 -11.05 8.51 -0.97
N SER A 210 -11.94 9.10 -1.79
CA SER A 210 -11.91 8.98 -3.25
C SER A 210 -10.78 9.78 -3.91
N GLY A 211 -10.12 10.71 -3.17
CA GLY A 211 -9.08 11.57 -3.73
C GLY A 211 -9.62 12.42 -4.89
N PHE A 212 -9.05 12.23 -6.08
CA PHE A 212 -9.50 12.90 -7.31
C PHE A 212 -10.55 12.10 -8.11
N LEU A 213 -10.96 10.93 -7.63
CA LEU A 213 -12.07 10.17 -8.21
C LEU A 213 -13.41 10.73 -7.74
N PRO A 214 -14.54 10.40 -8.41
CA PRO A 214 -15.88 10.76 -7.95
C PRO A 214 -16.13 10.28 -6.51
N SER A 215 -16.88 11.07 -5.75
CA SER A 215 -17.15 10.80 -4.33
C SER A 215 -17.94 9.52 -4.05
N GLU A 216 -18.63 8.99 -5.06
CA GLU A 216 -19.35 7.70 -4.96
C GLU A 216 -18.41 6.49 -4.71
N HIS A 217 -17.10 6.66 -4.94
CA HIS A 217 -16.08 5.64 -4.70
C HIS A 217 -15.39 5.79 -3.33
N GLN A 218 -15.85 6.71 -2.49
CA GLN A 218 -15.34 6.86 -1.13
C GLN A 218 -15.84 5.73 -0.23
N GLY A 219 -15.00 5.29 0.72
CA GLY A 219 -15.34 4.34 1.76
C GLY A 219 -15.98 4.96 3.00
#